data_ce06ae3ee07048884a6e8880dbe650af
#
_entry.id   ce06ae3ee07048884a6e8880dbe650af
#
_cell.length_a   1.000
_cell.length_b   1.000
_cell.length_c   1.000
_cell.angle_alpha   90.00
_cell.angle_beta   90.00
_cell.angle_gamma   90.00
#
_symmetry.space_group_name_H-M   'P 1'
#
loop_
_entity.id
_entity.type
_entity.pdbx_description
1 polymer ?
#
loop_
_entity_poly.entity_id
_entity_poly.type
_entity_poly.pdbx_seq_one_letter_code
_entity_poly.pdbx_strand_id
1 'polypeptide(L)'
;MPVAKAAGPLSYNESVKRSRLLLALAVAVASAASARTPHEGNKRFPAYRIMDNLYYVGTEDIASYLIVTPKGHFLLNSGYEDTPAMIRAGVEKLGFKITDVKILLNSQAHYDHVAGQAVLQKLTGAKIYSSEREVGVLQSGGKSDSRFGREVTYPPVHVDHAVSDGERVTLGGVTLTAHLTPGHSIGCTTWTMQVADAGKVYDVVFVGGTSINPGVRLVDHPTYPGIAEDFKRTFRTLRSLKCDLFLGAHGGYYGMIEKYKRMEKGGAQPNPFIDPEGYRTYVDAAEAHFLDQLSAEKVRQP
;
A
#
# COMPACT_ATOMS: atom_id res chain seq x y z
N MET A 1 -28.49 64.59 -71.66
CA MET A 1 -28.83 63.24 -71.13
C MET A 1 -27.57 62.41 -71.15
N PRO A 2 -27.07 61.99 -69.99
CA PRO A 2 -26.36 60.70 -69.99
C PRO A 2 -26.93 59.81 -68.85
N VAL A 3 -26.86 58.53 -69.15
CA VAL A 3 -27.39 57.36 -68.48
C VAL A 3 -26.59 57.00 -67.18
N ALA A 4 -27.26 56.75 -66.11
CA ALA A 4 -26.63 56.27 -64.86
C ALA A 4 -26.20 54.78 -65.03
N LYS A 5 -25.00 54.44 -64.58
CA LYS A 5 -24.53 53.06 -64.41
C LYS A 5 -24.82 52.57 -63.01
N ALA A 6 -25.48 51.44 -62.94
CA ALA A 6 -25.76 50.73 -61.70
C ALA A 6 -24.49 50.14 -61.11
N ALA A 7 -24.40 50.26 -59.78
CA ALA A 7 -23.38 49.54 -58.94
C ALA A 7 -23.82 48.11 -58.71
N GLY A 8 -22.95 47.13 -58.97
CA GLY A 8 -23.13 45.73 -58.69
C GLY A 8 -22.96 45.35 -57.22
N PRO A 9 -23.48 44.20 -56.74
CA PRO A 9 -23.48 43.83 -55.35
C PRO A 9 -22.10 43.37 -54.86
N LEU A 10 -21.69 43.89 -53.70
CA LEU A 10 -20.52 43.46 -52.94
C LEU A 10 -20.67 42.01 -52.46
N SER A 11 -19.65 41.21 -52.74
CA SER A 11 -19.61 39.79 -52.42
C SER A 11 -19.54 39.54 -50.90
N TYR A 12 -20.48 38.74 -50.44
CA TYR A 12 -20.67 38.26 -49.06
C TYR A 12 -19.64 37.21 -48.61
N ASN A 13 -18.43 37.18 -49.10
CA ASN A 13 -17.57 36.01 -48.92
C ASN A 13 -16.23 36.24 -48.22
N GLU A 14 -15.96 37.41 -47.66
CA GLU A 14 -14.69 37.66 -46.94
C GLU A 14 -14.82 37.77 -45.41
N SER A 15 -16.01 37.99 -44.87
CA SER A 15 -16.21 38.06 -43.41
C SER A 15 -16.28 36.70 -42.71
N VAL A 16 -16.62 35.63 -43.43
CA VAL A 16 -16.76 34.29 -42.86
C VAL A 16 -15.44 33.54 -42.73
N LYS A 17 -14.41 33.92 -43.50
CA LYS A 17 -13.09 33.29 -43.42
C LYS A 17 -12.24 33.76 -42.22
N ARG A 18 -12.49 34.96 -41.71
CA ARG A 18 -11.72 35.50 -40.56
C ARG A 18 -12.25 35.00 -39.21
N SER A 19 -13.52 34.61 -39.12
CA SER A 19 -14.12 34.07 -37.85
C SER A 19 -13.82 32.59 -37.64
N ARG A 20 -13.40 31.83 -38.63
CA ARG A 20 -13.07 30.41 -38.49
C ARG A 20 -11.59 30.15 -38.16
N LEU A 21 -10.73 31.16 -38.23
CA LEU A 21 -9.31 31.04 -37.91
C LEU A 21 -9.00 31.43 -36.45
N LEU A 22 -9.97 32.02 -35.74
CA LEU A 22 -9.83 32.40 -34.31
C LEU A 22 -10.45 31.38 -33.35
N LEU A 23 -11.12 30.34 -33.86
CA LEU A 23 -11.75 29.30 -33.02
C LEU A 23 -10.95 27.98 -32.95
N ALA A 24 -9.80 27.91 -33.63
CA ALA A 24 -8.94 26.72 -33.67
C ALA A 24 -7.67 26.84 -32.79
N LEU A 25 -7.52 27.94 -32.02
CA LEU A 25 -6.33 28.17 -31.20
C LEU A 25 -6.61 28.12 -29.68
N ALA A 26 -7.74 27.56 -29.22
CA ALA A 26 -8.15 27.60 -27.85
C ALA A 26 -8.47 26.23 -27.23
N VAL A 27 -7.97 25.13 -27.76
CA VAL A 27 -8.08 23.81 -27.08
C VAL A 27 -6.77 23.04 -27.24
N ALA A 28 -5.70 23.61 -26.76
CA ALA A 28 -4.48 22.88 -26.42
C ALA A 28 -3.89 23.46 -25.13
N VAL A 29 -4.72 23.62 -24.10
CA VAL A 29 -4.23 23.58 -22.74
C VAL A 29 -4.02 22.11 -22.44
N ALA A 30 -2.86 21.60 -22.85
CA ALA A 30 -2.33 20.38 -22.33
C ALA A 30 -2.37 20.53 -20.79
N SER A 31 -3.20 19.74 -20.14
CA SER A 31 -3.06 19.45 -18.74
C SER A 31 -1.67 18.86 -18.56
N ALA A 32 -0.68 19.72 -18.35
CA ALA A 32 0.56 19.32 -17.72
C ALA A 32 0.13 18.83 -16.34
N ALA A 33 -0.15 17.55 -16.24
CA ALA A 33 -0.23 16.87 -14.95
C ALA A 33 1.11 17.22 -14.30
N SER A 34 1.08 18.11 -13.33
CA SER A 34 2.24 18.40 -12.49
C SER A 34 2.72 17.07 -12.01
N ALA A 35 3.87 16.60 -12.51
CA ALA A 35 4.50 15.39 -12.03
C ALA A 35 4.82 15.67 -10.56
N ARG A 36 3.95 15.21 -9.66
CA ARG A 36 4.22 15.26 -8.21
C ARG A 36 5.55 14.56 -8.01
N THR A 37 6.44 15.18 -7.26
CA THR A 37 7.67 14.52 -6.82
C THR A 37 7.25 13.22 -6.12
N PRO A 38 7.77 12.07 -6.54
CA PRO A 38 7.43 10.81 -5.89
C PRO A 38 7.72 10.91 -4.39
N HIS A 39 6.84 10.38 -3.57
CA HIS A 39 7.11 10.26 -2.14
C HIS A 39 8.39 9.44 -1.91
N GLU A 40 9.10 9.74 -0.83
CA GLU A 40 10.26 8.94 -0.43
C GLU A 40 9.85 7.46 -0.30
N GLY A 41 10.67 6.54 -0.84
CA GLY A 41 10.34 5.11 -0.87
C GLY A 41 9.33 4.68 -1.95
N ASN A 42 8.69 5.62 -2.67
CA ASN A 42 7.68 5.31 -3.70
C ASN A 42 8.27 5.27 -5.13
N LYS A 43 9.55 5.01 -5.30
CA LYS A 43 10.14 4.82 -6.61
C LYS A 43 9.76 3.47 -7.20
N ARG A 44 9.63 3.42 -8.53
CA ARG A 44 9.35 2.17 -9.24
C ARG A 44 10.38 1.11 -8.89
N PHE A 45 9.90 -0.10 -8.64
CA PHE A 45 10.73 -1.28 -8.43
C PHE A 45 10.23 -2.41 -9.33
N PRO A 46 11.11 -3.33 -9.77
CA PRO A 46 10.69 -4.48 -10.57
C PRO A 46 9.69 -5.34 -9.81
N ALA A 47 8.62 -5.75 -10.50
CA ALA A 47 7.74 -6.80 -9.98
C ALA A 47 8.41 -8.16 -10.22
N TYR A 48 8.38 -9.05 -9.20
CA TYR A 48 9.03 -10.34 -9.26
C TYR A 48 8.30 -11.39 -8.42
N ARG A 49 8.55 -12.66 -8.75
CA ARG A 49 8.09 -13.80 -7.97
C ARG A 49 8.99 -13.99 -6.76
N ILE A 50 8.41 -14.02 -5.56
CA ILE A 50 9.15 -14.32 -4.32
C ILE A 50 9.27 -15.84 -4.18
N MET A 51 8.15 -16.56 -4.14
CA MET A 51 8.08 -18.03 -4.03
C MET A 51 6.67 -18.50 -4.39
N ASP A 52 6.55 -19.61 -5.10
CA ASP A 52 5.28 -20.23 -5.48
C ASP A 52 4.28 -19.24 -6.08
N ASN A 53 3.17 -18.98 -5.42
CA ASN A 53 2.09 -18.09 -5.82
C ASN A 53 2.19 -16.68 -5.20
N LEU A 54 3.29 -16.35 -4.57
CA LEU A 54 3.56 -15.08 -3.89
C LEU A 54 4.50 -14.21 -4.71
N TYR A 55 4.08 -12.97 -4.99
CA TYR A 55 4.79 -12.00 -5.83
C TYR A 55 4.90 -10.64 -5.13
N TYR A 56 6.02 -9.94 -5.36
CA TYR A 56 6.21 -8.54 -5.03
C TYR A 56 5.72 -7.67 -6.19
N VAL A 57 4.89 -6.67 -5.90
CA VAL A 57 4.36 -5.71 -6.89
C VAL A 57 4.40 -4.27 -6.37
N GLY A 58 5.10 -4.02 -5.28
CA GLY A 58 5.24 -2.72 -4.63
C GLY A 58 6.31 -1.83 -5.28
N THR A 59 6.77 -0.87 -4.51
CA THR A 59 7.79 0.12 -4.89
C THR A 59 9.14 -0.17 -4.23
N GLU A 60 10.09 0.77 -4.26
CA GLU A 60 11.44 0.57 -3.71
C GLU A 60 11.42 0.25 -2.20
N ASP A 61 10.45 0.80 -1.44
CA ASP A 61 10.30 0.53 -0.01
C ASP A 61 8.87 0.17 0.38
N ILE A 62 7.85 0.88 -0.16
CA ILE A 62 6.46 0.61 0.20
C ILE A 62 6.01 -0.70 -0.45
N ALA A 63 5.88 -1.73 0.38
CA ALA A 63 5.65 -3.08 -0.10
C ALA A 63 4.17 -3.34 -0.42
N SER A 64 3.95 -3.96 -1.59
CA SER A 64 2.67 -4.54 -1.98
C SER A 64 2.88 -5.95 -2.50
N TYR A 65 1.98 -6.87 -2.14
CA TYR A 65 2.12 -8.28 -2.48
C TYR A 65 0.89 -8.78 -3.22
N LEU A 66 1.11 -9.46 -4.35
CA LEU A 66 0.08 -10.20 -5.07
C LEU A 66 0.17 -11.68 -4.67
N ILE A 67 -0.93 -12.23 -4.16
CA ILE A 67 -1.06 -13.65 -3.86
C ILE A 67 -2.05 -14.25 -4.86
N VAL A 68 -1.53 -15.10 -5.73
CA VAL A 68 -2.28 -15.65 -6.87
C VAL A 68 -3.04 -16.90 -6.45
N THR A 69 -4.31 -16.99 -6.82
CA THR A 69 -5.15 -18.18 -6.60
C THR A 69 -6.01 -18.50 -7.81
N PRO A 70 -6.50 -19.74 -7.95
CA PRO A 70 -7.38 -20.12 -9.07
C PRO A 70 -8.73 -19.40 -9.12
N LYS A 71 -9.18 -18.77 -8.00
CA LYS A 71 -10.46 -18.07 -7.90
C LYS A 71 -10.33 -16.55 -7.84
N GLY A 72 -9.18 -16.02 -8.25
CA GLY A 72 -8.82 -14.61 -8.18
C GLY A 72 -7.69 -14.39 -7.18
N HIS A 73 -7.30 -13.14 -6.94
CA HIS A 73 -6.08 -12.83 -6.22
C HIS A 73 -6.37 -11.97 -4.98
N PHE A 74 -5.49 -12.09 -3.97
CA PHE A 74 -5.35 -11.08 -2.95
C PHE A 74 -4.31 -10.04 -3.39
N LEU A 75 -4.52 -8.81 -2.98
CA LEU A 75 -3.50 -7.77 -3.02
C LEU A 75 -3.37 -7.16 -1.61
N LEU A 76 -2.21 -7.31 -1.00
CA LEU A 76 -1.89 -6.77 0.31
C LEU A 76 -1.14 -5.44 0.12
N ASN A 77 -1.68 -4.36 0.68
CA ASN A 77 -1.29 -2.96 0.55
C ASN A 77 -1.45 -2.39 -0.87
N SER A 78 -1.68 -1.10 -0.95
CA SER A 78 -1.96 -0.36 -2.18
C SER A 78 -1.01 0.80 -2.43
N GLY A 79 -0.14 1.09 -1.46
CA GLY A 79 0.76 2.24 -1.53
C GLY A 79 0.05 3.59 -1.47
N TYR A 80 0.75 4.62 -1.92
CA TYR A 80 0.25 5.98 -2.10
C TYR A 80 -0.80 6.08 -3.22
N GLU A 81 -1.43 7.23 -3.41
CA GLU A 81 -2.43 7.47 -4.46
C GLU A 81 -1.93 7.23 -5.90
N ASP A 82 -0.65 7.39 -6.15
CA ASP A 82 0.00 7.19 -7.46
C ASP A 82 0.57 5.76 -7.65
N THR A 83 0.69 4.98 -6.58
CA THR A 83 1.22 3.60 -6.62
C THR A 83 0.34 2.62 -7.41
N PRO A 84 -1.00 2.71 -7.46
CA PRO A 84 -1.84 1.77 -8.20
C PRO A 84 -1.45 1.56 -9.67
N ALA A 85 -0.98 2.60 -10.35
CA ALA A 85 -0.51 2.48 -11.73
C ALA A 85 0.77 1.63 -11.84
N MET A 86 1.64 1.69 -10.84
CA MET A 86 2.87 0.89 -10.76
C MET A 86 2.54 -0.57 -10.42
N ILE A 87 1.65 -0.79 -9.46
CA ILE A 87 1.15 -2.12 -9.09
C ILE A 87 0.51 -2.80 -10.31
N ARG A 88 -0.40 -2.10 -11.01
CA ARG A 88 -1.05 -2.62 -12.21
C ARG A 88 0.00 -3.04 -13.26
N ALA A 89 0.94 -2.18 -13.58
CA ALA A 89 1.99 -2.48 -14.54
C ALA A 89 2.85 -3.68 -14.12
N GLY A 90 3.14 -3.80 -12.81
CA GLY A 90 3.85 -4.95 -12.25
C GLY A 90 3.07 -6.26 -12.39
N VAL A 91 1.78 -6.25 -12.04
CA VAL A 91 0.87 -7.40 -12.17
C VAL A 91 0.77 -7.86 -13.63
N GLU A 92 0.58 -6.92 -14.57
CA GLU A 92 0.48 -7.21 -15.99
C GLU A 92 1.81 -7.74 -16.56
N LYS A 93 2.95 -7.21 -16.12
CA LYS A 93 4.29 -7.72 -16.49
C LYS A 93 4.52 -9.16 -16.03
N LEU A 94 3.95 -9.55 -14.91
CA LEU A 94 4.00 -10.93 -14.40
C LEU A 94 3.04 -11.89 -15.13
N GLY A 95 2.25 -11.39 -16.08
CA GLY A 95 1.29 -12.17 -16.87
C GLY A 95 -0.10 -12.33 -16.24
N PHE A 96 -0.39 -11.57 -15.18
CA PHE A 96 -1.69 -11.58 -14.52
C PHE A 96 -2.54 -10.37 -14.91
N LYS A 97 -3.83 -10.42 -14.64
CA LYS A 97 -4.74 -9.28 -14.84
C LYS A 97 -5.04 -8.62 -13.50
N ILE A 98 -4.89 -7.32 -13.42
CA ILE A 98 -5.22 -6.58 -12.19
C ILE A 98 -6.70 -6.76 -11.80
N THR A 99 -7.60 -6.96 -12.78
CA THR A 99 -9.04 -7.21 -12.58
C THR A 99 -9.36 -8.55 -11.95
N ASP A 100 -8.37 -9.46 -11.86
CA ASP A 100 -8.51 -10.73 -11.16
C ASP A 100 -8.27 -10.59 -9.65
N VAL A 101 -7.83 -9.43 -9.16
CA VAL A 101 -7.80 -9.12 -7.72
C VAL A 101 -9.25 -9.06 -7.22
N LYS A 102 -9.57 -9.86 -6.19
CA LYS A 102 -10.89 -9.98 -5.59
C LYS A 102 -10.94 -9.47 -4.15
N ILE A 103 -9.81 -9.48 -3.46
CA ILE A 103 -9.69 -9.02 -2.08
C ILE A 103 -8.48 -8.10 -1.97
N LEU A 104 -8.72 -6.87 -1.50
CA LEU A 104 -7.72 -5.93 -1.07
C LEU A 104 -7.55 -6.04 0.44
N LEU A 105 -6.33 -6.33 0.88
CA LEU A 105 -5.95 -6.36 2.28
C LEU A 105 -5.03 -5.16 2.57
N ASN A 106 -4.94 -4.78 3.83
CA ASN A 106 -3.93 -3.83 4.28
C ASN A 106 -3.24 -4.32 5.55
N SER A 107 -2.06 -3.79 5.80
CA SER A 107 -1.32 -3.99 7.03
C SER A 107 -1.65 -2.94 8.08
N GLN A 108 -2.09 -1.75 7.66
CA GLN A 108 -2.41 -0.60 8.50
C GLN A 108 -3.09 0.50 7.67
N ALA A 109 -3.85 1.39 8.32
CA ALA A 109 -4.59 2.45 7.63
C ALA A 109 -3.79 3.76 7.45
N HIS A 110 -2.45 3.71 7.50
CA HIS A 110 -1.64 4.87 7.16
C HIS A 110 -1.58 5.10 5.65
N TYR A 111 -1.41 6.36 5.29
CA TYR A 111 -1.48 6.89 3.93
C TYR A 111 -0.62 6.12 2.91
N ASP A 112 0.60 5.79 3.29
CA ASP A 112 1.57 5.07 2.46
C ASP A 112 1.21 3.60 2.15
N HIS A 113 0.21 3.04 2.85
CA HIS A 113 -0.26 1.66 2.63
C HIS A 113 -1.65 1.57 2.01
N VAL A 114 -2.50 2.60 2.18
CA VAL A 114 -3.92 2.51 1.81
C VAL A 114 -4.43 3.60 0.88
N ALA A 115 -3.65 4.66 0.61
CA ALA A 115 -4.14 5.76 -0.21
C ALA A 115 -4.51 5.34 -1.65
N GLY A 116 -3.90 4.27 -2.17
CA GLY A 116 -4.24 3.68 -3.45
C GLY A 116 -5.49 2.78 -3.45
N GLN A 117 -6.05 2.43 -2.28
CA GLN A 117 -7.16 1.45 -2.21
C GLN A 117 -8.41 1.88 -3.00
N ALA A 118 -8.80 3.15 -2.92
CA ALA A 118 -9.97 3.64 -3.65
C ALA A 118 -9.82 3.50 -5.18
N VAL A 119 -8.62 3.77 -5.69
CA VAL A 119 -8.30 3.60 -7.12
C VAL A 119 -8.34 2.12 -7.50
N LEU A 120 -7.71 1.25 -6.71
CA LEU A 120 -7.68 -0.19 -6.97
C LEU A 120 -9.07 -0.81 -6.85
N GLN A 121 -9.86 -0.44 -5.84
CA GLN A 121 -11.24 -0.91 -5.70
C GLN A 121 -12.09 -0.55 -6.92
N LYS A 122 -12.00 0.70 -7.38
CA LYS A 122 -12.72 1.15 -8.59
C LYS A 122 -12.28 0.38 -9.84
N LEU A 123 -10.98 0.08 -9.96
CA LEU A 123 -10.39 -0.61 -11.11
C LEU A 123 -10.76 -2.10 -11.15
N THR A 124 -10.80 -2.75 -9.99
CA THR A 124 -10.91 -4.21 -9.87
C THR A 124 -12.30 -4.69 -9.46
N GLY A 125 -13.09 -3.86 -8.80
CA GLY A 125 -14.31 -4.27 -8.10
C GLY A 125 -14.04 -5.16 -6.88
N ALA A 126 -12.80 -5.21 -6.39
CA ALA A 126 -12.40 -6.03 -5.26
C ALA A 126 -13.01 -5.52 -3.94
N LYS A 127 -13.25 -6.44 -3.02
CA LYS A 127 -13.70 -6.15 -1.66
C LYS A 127 -12.51 -5.73 -0.80
N ILE A 128 -12.71 -4.73 0.06
CA ILE A 128 -11.71 -4.27 1.03
C ILE A 128 -11.96 -4.96 2.37
N TYR A 129 -10.94 -5.69 2.85
CA TYR A 129 -10.91 -6.33 4.14
C TYR A 129 -9.83 -5.65 5.00
N SER A 130 -10.17 -5.24 6.19
CA SER A 130 -9.26 -4.54 7.11
C SER A 130 -9.59 -4.86 8.56
N SER A 131 -8.62 -4.69 9.45
CA SER A 131 -8.84 -4.80 10.88
C SER A 131 -10.08 -4.02 11.33
N GLU A 132 -10.90 -4.64 12.18
CA GLU A 132 -12.08 -4.00 12.78
C GLU A 132 -11.76 -2.66 13.44
N ARG A 133 -10.55 -2.52 14.00
CA ARG A 133 -10.08 -1.29 14.65
C ARG A 133 -9.71 -0.18 13.66
N GLU A 134 -9.51 -0.48 12.37
CA GLU A 134 -9.15 0.50 11.33
C GLU A 134 -10.30 0.91 10.43
N VAL A 135 -11.47 0.26 10.56
CA VAL A 135 -12.65 0.56 9.74
C VAL A 135 -12.99 2.04 9.74
N GLY A 136 -13.06 2.66 10.92
CA GLY A 136 -13.37 4.09 11.04
C GLY A 136 -12.31 5.00 10.42
N VAL A 137 -11.03 4.61 10.50
CA VAL A 137 -9.92 5.37 9.90
C VAL A 137 -10.03 5.34 8.38
N LEU A 138 -10.24 4.17 7.78
CA LEU A 138 -10.39 4.00 6.33
C LEU A 138 -11.64 4.72 5.79
N GLN A 139 -12.78 4.57 6.48
CA GLN A 139 -14.04 5.21 6.07
C GLN A 139 -14.02 6.72 6.23
N SER A 140 -13.20 7.25 7.16
CA SER A 140 -12.99 8.70 7.29
C SER A 140 -11.92 9.25 6.34
N GLY A 141 -11.21 8.38 5.59
CA GLY A 141 -10.09 8.77 4.76
C GLY A 141 -8.91 9.30 5.56
N GLY A 142 -8.59 8.64 6.68
CA GLY A 142 -7.48 8.99 7.58
C GLY A 142 -7.81 10.05 8.63
N LYS A 143 -8.96 10.74 8.54
CA LYS A 143 -9.28 11.88 9.44
C LYS A 143 -9.39 11.50 10.92
N SER A 144 -9.71 10.26 11.23
CA SER A 144 -9.80 9.73 12.60
C SER A 144 -8.55 8.97 13.03
N ASP A 145 -7.47 9.03 12.26
CA ASP A 145 -6.20 8.44 12.65
C ASP A 145 -5.65 9.07 13.93
N SER A 146 -5.15 8.23 14.84
CA SER A 146 -4.70 8.67 16.17
C SER A 146 -3.39 9.48 16.13
N ARG A 147 -2.57 9.30 15.09
CA ARG A 147 -1.29 10.00 14.93
C ARG A 147 -1.39 11.18 13.99
N PHE A 148 -1.93 10.97 12.80
CA PHE A 148 -1.91 11.96 11.73
C PHE A 148 -3.20 12.78 11.68
N GLY A 149 -4.34 12.23 12.16
CA GLY A 149 -5.60 12.93 12.20
C GLY A 149 -5.96 13.54 10.85
N ARG A 150 -6.26 14.86 10.83
CA ARG A 150 -6.61 15.57 9.60
C ARG A 150 -5.43 16.11 8.81
N GLU A 151 -4.21 15.94 9.31
CA GLU A 151 -3.00 16.43 8.65
C GLU A 151 -2.67 15.59 7.39
N VAL A 152 -2.91 14.28 7.46
CA VAL A 152 -2.68 13.35 6.35
C VAL A 152 -3.97 12.63 6.03
N THR A 153 -4.52 12.90 4.85
CA THR A 153 -5.79 12.31 4.40
C THR A 153 -5.64 11.65 3.04
N TYR A 154 -6.52 10.69 2.76
CA TYR A 154 -6.60 9.96 1.50
C TYR A 154 -8.06 9.73 1.12
N PRO A 155 -8.36 9.30 -0.12
CA PRO A 155 -9.73 8.99 -0.54
C PRO A 155 -10.36 7.93 0.37
N PRO A 156 -11.51 8.21 1.01
CA PRO A 156 -12.18 7.25 1.88
C PRO A 156 -12.65 6.02 1.10
N VAL A 157 -12.67 4.88 1.74
CA VAL A 157 -13.16 3.62 1.18
C VAL A 157 -14.19 2.98 2.10
N HIS A 158 -15.11 2.21 1.50
CA HIS A 158 -15.98 1.32 2.27
C HIS A 158 -15.22 0.03 2.58
N VAL A 159 -15.18 -0.36 3.85
CA VAL A 159 -14.65 -1.65 4.26
C VAL A 159 -15.77 -2.69 4.16
N ASP A 160 -15.61 -3.66 3.27
CA ASP A 160 -16.60 -4.72 3.04
C ASP A 160 -16.61 -5.78 4.13
N HIS A 161 -15.46 -5.98 4.80
CA HIS A 161 -15.32 -6.96 5.86
C HIS A 161 -14.33 -6.47 6.94
N ALA A 162 -14.82 -6.40 8.17
CA ALA A 162 -14.02 -6.08 9.35
C ALA A 162 -13.39 -7.36 9.90
N VAL A 163 -12.08 -7.45 9.84
CA VAL A 163 -11.30 -8.63 10.21
C VAL A 163 -10.95 -8.60 11.69
N SER A 164 -11.22 -9.68 12.39
CA SER A 164 -10.87 -9.87 13.80
C SER A 164 -9.50 -10.56 13.97
N ASP A 165 -8.96 -10.50 15.20
CA ASP A 165 -7.70 -11.18 15.54
C ASP A 165 -7.80 -12.70 15.38
N GLY A 166 -6.83 -13.31 14.70
CA GLY A 166 -6.81 -14.75 14.41
C GLY A 166 -7.72 -15.17 13.25
N GLU A 167 -8.43 -14.24 12.62
CA GLU A 167 -9.35 -14.58 11.53
C GLU A 167 -8.61 -15.07 10.29
N ARG A 168 -9.21 -16.06 9.64
CA ARG A 168 -8.69 -16.73 8.44
C ARG A 168 -9.48 -16.32 7.21
N VAL A 169 -8.85 -15.57 6.32
CA VAL A 169 -9.43 -15.14 5.04
C VAL A 169 -8.97 -16.11 3.94
N THR A 170 -9.93 -16.80 3.31
CA THR A 170 -9.64 -17.83 2.31
C THR A 170 -10.18 -17.48 0.93
N LEU A 171 -9.35 -17.62 -0.10
CA LEU A 171 -9.73 -17.48 -1.50
C LEU A 171 -9.00 -18.52 -2.34
N GLY A 172 -9.74 -19.31 -3.11
CA GLY A 172 -9.18 -20.28 -4.07
C GLY A 172 -8.20 -21.31 -3.48
N GLY A 173 -8.40 -21.69 -2.20
CA GLY A 173 -7.55 -22.66 -1.49
C GLY A 173 -6.36 -22.04 -0.75
N VAL A 174 -6.11 -20.75 -0.92
CA VAL A 174 -5.09 -20.02 -0.16
C VAL A 174 -5.74 -19.31 1.02
N THR A 175 -5.12 -19.39 2.18
CA THR A 175 -5.58 -18.76 3.42
C THR A 175 -4.53 -17.82 3.97
N LEU A 176 -4.95 -16.57 4.24
CA LEU A 176 -4.19 -15.64 5.05
C LEU A 176 -4.82 -15.55 6.44
N THR A 177 -3.99 -15.54 7.48
CA THR A 177 -4.44 -15.35 8.87
C THR A 177 -4.04 -13.96 9.34
N ALA A 178 -5.01 -13.23 9.88
CA ALA A 178 -4.78 -11.91 10.47
C ALA A 178 -4.31 -12.05 11.91
N HIS A 179 -3.23 -11.36 12.26
CA HIS A 179 -2.78 -11.19 13.64
C HIS A 179 -2.80 -9.69 13.94
N LEU A 180 -3.69 -9.25 14.81
CA LEU A 180 -3.72 -7.84 15.18
C LEU A 180 -2.47 -7.51 16.00
N THR A 181 -1.63 -6.65 15.45
CA THR A 181 -0.37 -6.17 16.03
C THR A 181 -0.41 -4.65 16.19
N PRO A 182 -1.32 -4.13 17.06
CA PRO A 182 -1.57 -2.71 17.24
C PRO A 182 -0.42 -2.00 17.96
N GLY A 183 -0.39 -0.67 17.85
CA GLY A 183 0.61 0.21 18.45
C GLY A 183 1.15 1.20 17.42
N HIS A 184 1.69 0.72 16.31
CA HIS A 184 2.11 1.58 15.20
C HIS A 184 0.90 2.34 14.60
N SER A 185 -0.18 1.65 14.33
CA SER A 185 -1.54 2.18 14.19
C SER A 185 -2.49 1.40 15.09
N ILE A 186 -3.71 1.92 15.26
CA ILE A 186 -4.67 1.34 16.22
C ILE A 186 -5.11 -0.09 15.88
N GLY A 187 -5.10 -0.44 14.60
CA GLY A 187 -5.50 -1.76 14.10
C GLY A 187 -4.46 -2.39 13.18
N CYS A 188 -3.19 -2.01 13.32
CA CYS A 188 -2.10 -2.61 12.57
C CYS A 188 -2.20 -4.14 12.59
N THR A 189 -2.01 -4.76 11.43
CA THR A 189 -2.21 -6.21 11.22
C THR A 189 -0.97 -6.82 10.59
N THR A 190 -0.44 -7.84 11.21
CA THR A 190 0.54 -8.76 10.63
C THR A 190 -0.22 -9.91 9.98
N TRP A 191 0.07 -10.20 8.73
CA TRP A 191 -0.56 -11.31 8.02
C TRP A 191 0.38 -12.51 7.96
N THR A 192 -0.17 -13.72 8.04
CA THR A 192 0.58 -14.95 7.81
C THR A 192 -0.10 -15.82 6.77
N MET A 193 0.70 -16.57 6.02
CA MET A 193 0.22 -17.62 5.12
C MET A 193 1.28 -18.72 4.98
N GLN A 194 0.94 -19.79 4.27
CA GLN A 194 1.89 -20.82 3.87
C GLN A 194 2.07 -20.81 2.37
N VAL A 195 3.30 -21.07 1.90
CA VAL A 195 3.65 -21.33 0.51
C VAL A 195 4.39 -22.65 0.43
N ALA A 196 4.28 -23.35 -0.72
CA ALA A 196 4.97 -24.61 -0.95
C ALA A 196 5.99 -24.43 -2.08
N ASP A 197 7.21 -24.90 -1.88
CA ASP A 197 8.24 -24.94 -2.92
C ASP A 197 9.06 -26.22 -2.80
N ALA A 198 9.27 -26.89 -3.94
CA ALA A 198 10.02 -28.14 -4.02
C ALA A 198 9.60 -29.21 -2.97
N GLY A 199 8.30 -29.31 -2.67
CA GLY A 199 7.75 -30.28 -1.71
C GLY A 199 7.90 -29.87 -0.24
N LYS A 200 8.44 -28.69 0.07
CA LYS A 200 8.54 -28.14 1.41
C LYS A 200 7.55 -26.98 1.60
N VAL A 201 6.92 -26.92 2.78
CA VAL A 201 6.02 -25.82 3.19
C VAL A 201 6.80 -24.84 4.03
N TYR A 202 6.60 -23.56 3.74
CA TYR A 202 7.23 -22.43 4.43
C TYR A 202 6.18 -21.51 5.03
N ASP A 203 6.39 -21.08 6.28
CA ASP A 203 5.56 -20.11 6.95
C ASP A 203 6.01 -18.69 6.59
N VAL A 204 5.12 -17.92 6.00
CA VAL A 204 5.35 -16.52 5.59
C VAL A 204 4.77 -15.58 6.61
N VAL A 205 5.54 -14.58 7.02
CA VAL A 205 5.07 -13.49 7.89
C VAL A 205 5.24 -12.16 7.17
N PHE A 206 4.14 -11.42 7.00
CA PHE A 206 4.11 -10.04 6.52
C PHE A 206 3.92 -9.11 7.72
N VAL A 207 5.00 -8.60 8.28
CA VAL A 207 4.94 -7.70 9.44
C VAL A 207 4.27 -6.39 9.05
N GLY A 208 3.24 -5.97 9.78
CA GLY A 208 2.47 -4.75 9.50
C GLY A 208 3.26 -3.49 9.83
N GLY A 209 3.56 -3.27 11.10
CA GLY A 209 4.33 -2.12 11.56
C GLY A 209 4.70 -2.26 13.04
N THR A 210 5.93 -1.87 13.37
CA THR A 210 6.47 -1.94 14.73
C THR A 210 7.14 -0.66 15.18
N SER A 211 7.33 0.32 14.26
CA SER A 211 7.98 1.59 14.56
C SER A 211 7.04 2.50 15.37
N ILE A 212 7.64 3.30 16.23
CA ILE A 212 6.97 4.42 16.90
C ILE A 212 7.21 5.66 16.05
N ASN A 213 6.14 6.24 15.49
CA ASN A 213 6.26 7.42 14.66
C ASN A 213 6.82 8.62 15.45
N PRO A 214 7.60 9.52 14.81
CA PRO A 214 8.15 10.70 15.48
C PRO A 214 7.06 11.53 16.18
N GLY A 215 7.32 11.90 17.44
CA GLY A 215 6.39 12.67 18.26
C GLY A 215 5.25 11.88 18.91
N VAL A 216 5.15 10.58 18.68
CA VAL A 216 4.19 9.71 19.38
C VAL A 216 4.67 9.47 20.80
N ARG A 217 3.78 9.71 21.77
CA ARG A 217 3.98 9.41 23.18
C ARG A 217 3.41 8.02 23.49
N LEU A 218 4.15 7.24 24.26
CA LEU A 218 3.71 5.92 24.74
C LEU A 218 2.96 6.01 26.07
N VAL A 219 3.23 7.04 26.85
CA VAL A 219 2.61 7.30 28.14
C VAL A 219 1.62 8.45 27.99
N ASP A 220 0.39 8.26 28.50
CA ASP A 220 -0.69 9.25 28.45
C ASP A 220 -0.92 9.82 27.04
N HIS A 221 -1.01 8.93 26.05
CA HIS A 221 -1.29 9.33 24.67
C HIS A 221 -2.70 9.93 24.56
N PRO A 222 -2.88 11.17 24.05
CA PRO A 222 -4.16 11.86 24.13
C PRO A 222 -5.28 11.25 23.29
N THR A 223 -4.93 10.63 22.17
CA THR A 223 -5.87 10.06 21.19
C THR A 223 -5.77 8.55 21.05
N TYR A 224 -4.78 7.94 21.69
CA TYR A 224 -4.60 6.48 21.71
C TYR A 224 -4.24 5.98 23.12
N PRO A 225 -5.19 6.04 24.05
CA PRO A 225 -5.00 5.44 25.38
C PRO A 225 -4.66 3.96 25.27
N GLY A 226 -3.65 3.50 26.03
CA GLY A 226 -3.23 2.08 26.01
C GLY A 226 -2.26 1.69 24.89
N ILE A 227 -1.73 2.62 24.11
CA ILE A 227 -0.77 2.37 23.03
C ILE A 227 0.44 1.53 23.51
N ALA A 228 0.97 1.77 24.70
CA ALA A 228 2.09 1.01 25.24
C ALA A 228 1.73 -0.46 25.48
N GLU A 229 0.52 -0.75 25.96
CA GLU A 229 0.06 -2.12 26.14
C GLU A 229 -0.21 -2.83 24.81
N ASP A 230 -0.69 -2.09 23.83
CA ASP A 230 -0.85 -2.60 22.46
C ASP A 230 0.52 -2.95 21.83
N PHE A 231 1.55 -2.14 21.97
CA PHE A 231 2.91 -2.51 21.55
C PHE A 231 3.45 -3.75 22.26
N LYS A 232 3.26 -3.86 23.58
CA LYS A 232 3.65 -5.07 24.33
C LYS A 232 2.92 -6.33 23.81
N ARG A 233 1.63 -6.21 23.50
CA ARG A 233 0.86 -7.28 22.85
C ARG A 233 1.45 -7.63 21.49
N THR A 234 1.76 -6.65 20.70
CA THR A 234 2.35 -6.81 19.36
C THR A 234 3.64 -7.61 19.41
N PHE A 235 4.59 -7.26 20.28
CA PHE A 235 5.85 -8.00 20.37
C PHE A 235 5.66 -9.42 20.89
N ARG A 236 4.73 -9.66 21.84
CA ARG A 236 4.37 -11.03 22.25
C ARG A 236 3.81 -11.84 21.07
N THR A 237 2.93 -11.25 20.28
CA THR A 237 2.35 -11.89 19.08
C THR A 237 3.44 -12.21 18.07
N LEU A 238 4.27 -11.23 17.68
CA LEU A 238 5.33 -11.43 16.71
C LEU A 238 6.32 -12.52 17.14
N ARG A 239 6.73 -12.57 18.41
CA ARG A 239 7.61 -13.61 18.94
C ARG A 239 6.99 -15.01 18.91
N SER A 240 5.68 -15.13 18.94
CA SER A 240 4.97 -16.42 18.87
C SER A 240 4.83 -16.97 17.46
N LEU A 241 5.00 -16.13 16.43
CA LEU A 241 4.83 -16.54 15.05
C LEU A 241 6.05 -17.33 14.55
N LYS A 242 5.78 -18.45 13.90
CA LYS A 242 6.79 -19.15 13.11
C LYS A 242 6.99 -18.39 11.80
N CYS A 243 8.23 -18.11 11.47
CA CYS A 243 8.60 -17.38 10.26
C CYS A 243 9.74 -18.09 9.55
N ASP A 244 9.48 -18.56 8.34
CA ASP A 244 10.51 -19.03 7.41
C ASP A 244 10.83 -17.92 6.40
N LEU A 245 9.79 -17.30 5.77
CA LEU A 245 9.93 -16.15 4.88
C LEU A 245 9.56 -14.87 5.60
N PHE A 246 10.56 -14.00 5.78
CA PHE A 246 10.38 -12.70 6.40
C PHE A 246 10.09 -11.64 5.36
N LEU A 247 8.87 -11.07 5.42
CA LEU A 247 8.35 -9.97 4.62
C LEU A 247 7.72 -8.91 5.54
N GLY A 248 7.39 -7.74 4.99
CA GLY A 248 6.76 -6.69 5.78
C GLY A 248 6.18 -5.57 4.95
N ALA A 249 5.53 -4.61 5.60
CA ALA A 249 4.89 -3.46 4.95
C ALA A 249 5.91 -2.52 4.29
N HIS A 250 7.15 -2.51 4.77
CA HIS A 250 8.28 -1.80 4.17
C HIS A 250 9.40 -2.74 3.76
N GLY A 251 10.00 -2.50 2.60
CA GLY A 251 11.15 -3.26 2.10
C GLY A 251 12.36 -3.18 3.03
N GLY A 252 12.53 -2.04 3.71
CA GLY A 252 13.58 -1.82 4.69
C GLY A 252 13.52 -2.76 5.89
N TYR A 253 12.34 -3.25 6.29
CA TYR A 253 12.20 -4.17 7.44
C TYR A 253 12.99 -5.46 7.27
N TYR A 254 13.03 -5.98 6.05
CA TYR A 254 13.59 -7.30 5.75
C TYR A 254 14.72 -7.27 4.70
N GLY A 255 15.28 -6.08 4.41
CA GLY A 255 16.40 -5.92 3.48
C GLY A 255 16.04 -6.31 2.04
N MET A 256 14.83 -5.94 1.59
CA MET A 256 14.22 -6.35 0.31
C MET A 256 15.15 -6.15 -0.88
N ILE A 257 15.76 -4.97 -1.01
CA ILE A 257 16.61 -4.63 -2.15
C ILE A 257 17.80 -5.59 -2.27
N GLU A 258 18.48 -5.88 -1.15
CA GLU A 258 19.65 -6.76 -1.16
C GLU A 258 19.25 -8.23 -1.40
N LYS A 259 18.11 -8.67 -0.86
CA LYS A 259 17.56 -10.00 -1.13
C LYS A 259 17.18 -10.15 -2.59
N TYR A 260 16.52 -9.15 -3.18
CA TYR A 260 16.20 -9.11 -4.59
C TYR A 260 17.45 -9.17 -5.48
N LYS A 261 18.46 -8.35 -5.20
CA LYS A 261 19.75 -8.39 -5.95
C LYS A 261 20.43 -9.75 -5.87
N ARG A 262 20.38 -10.41 -4.72
CA ARG A 262 20.93 -11.78 -4.57
C ARG A 262 20.15 -12.79 -5.40
N MET A 263 18.83 -12.68 -5.43
CA MET A 263 17.96 -13.56 -6.25
C MET A 263 18.22 -13.35 -7.75
N GLU A 264 18.32 -12.09 -8.24
CA GLU A 264 18.56 -11.76 -9.65
C GLU A 264 19.92 -12.23 -10.17
N LYS A 265 20.95 -12.29 -9.33
CA LYS A 265 22.28 -12.76 -9.73
C LYS A 265 22.30 -14.25 -10.11
N GLY A 266 21.19 -14.94 -10.00
CA GLY A 266 20.98 -16.32 -10.43
C GLY A 266 21.58 -17.35 -9.47
N GLY A 267 20.77 -18.36 -9.10
CA GLY A 267 21.23 -19.53 -8.36
C GLY A 267 21.41 -19.34 -6.85
N ALA A 268 20.88 -18.26 -6.25
CA ALA A 268 20.85 -18.16 -4.79
C ALA A 268 19.94 -19.23 -4.20
N GLN A 269 20.54 -20.36 -3.88
CA GLN A 269 19.91 -21.40 -3.06
C GLN A 269 20.57 -21.35 -1.67
N PRO A 270 19.80 -21.28 -0.60
CA PRO A 270 18.34 -21.16 -0.55
C PRO A 270 17.85 -19.77 -0.99
N ASN A 271 16.52 -19.67 -1.30
CA ASN A 271 15.85 -18.39 -1.63
C ASN A 271 16.19 -17.33 -0.57
N PRO A 272 16.70 -16.13 -0.95
CA PRO A 272 17.16 -15.11 -0.01
C PRO A 272 16.09 -14.58 0.96
N PHE A 273 14.82 -14.77 0.63
CA PHE A 273 13.70 -14.36 1.48
C PHE A 273 13.40 -15.37 2.61
N ILE A 274 13.99 -16.58 2.56
CA ILE A 274 14.00 -17.49 3.71
C ILE A 274 15.01 -16.94 4.71
N ASP A 275 14.51 -16.27 5.73
CA ASP A 275 15.35 -15.52 6.68
C ASP A 275 14.72 -15.48 8.09
N PRO A 276 14.59 -16.62 8.76
CA PRO A 276 14.04 -16.69 10.09
C PRO A 276 14.89 -15.94 11.13
N GLU A 277 16.20 -15.83 10.90
CA GLU A 277 17.11 -15.09 11.79
C GLU A 277 16.94 -13.58 11.65
N GLY A 278 16.81 -13.09 10.39
CA GLY A 278 16.51 -11.68 10.13
C GLY A 278 15.17 -11.27 10.74
N TYR A 279 14.16 -12.16 10.72
CA TYR A 279 12.89 -11.93 11.41
C TYR A 279 13.07 -11.74 12.92
N ARG A 280 13.78 -12.66 13.59
CA ARG A 280 14.05 -12.56 15.04
C ARG A 280 14.81 -11.29 15.38
N THR A 281 15.88 -11.01 14.64
CA THR A 281 16.70 -9.81 14.83
C THR A 281 15.87 -8.53 14.67
N TYR A 282 14.98 -8.47 13.68
CA TYR A 282 14.09 -7.33 13.47
C TYR A 282 13.14 -7.14 14.65
N VAL A 283 12.47 -8.21 15.11
CA VAL A 283 11.53 -8.14 16.23
C VAL A 283 12.23 -7.73 17.52
N ASP A 284 13.41 -8.30 17.80
CA ASP A 284 14.20 -7.98 18.99
C ASP A 284 14.64 -6.51 19.01
N ALA A 285 15.14 -6.00 17.88
CA ALA A 285 15.56 -4.61 17.77
C ALA A 285 14.38 -3.62 17.91
N ALA A 286 13.23 -3.94 17.30
CA ALA A 286 12.05 -3.12 17.39
C ALA A 286 11.47 -3.09 18.82
N GLU A 287 11.44 -4.23 19.52
CA GLU A 287 11.00 -4.30 20.92
C GLU A 287 11.95 -3.54 21.85
N ALA A 288 13.27 -3.67 21.67
CA ALA A 288 14.26 -2.93 22.45
C ALA A 288 14.04 -1.42 22.30
N HIS A 289 13.88 -0.93 21.08
CA HIS A 289 13.60 0.49 20.83
C HIS A 289 12.31 0.96 21.52
N PHE A 290 11.24 0.16 21.48
CA PHE A 290 9.99 0.46 22.18
C PHE A 290 10.21 0.54 23.71
N LEU A 291 10.92 -0.42 24.30
CA LEU A 291 11.18 -0.45 25.75
C LEU A 291 12.03 0.71 26.22
N ASP A 292 13.04 1.11 25.43
CA ASP A 292 13.90 2.25 25.71
C ASP A 292 13.09 3.55 25.71
N GLN A 293 12.24 3.78 24.68
CA GLN A 293 11.38 4.97 24.64
C GLN A 293 10.39 4.96 25.80
N LEU A 294 9.71 3.83 26.07
CA LEU A 294 8.76 3.72 27.17
C LEU A 294 9.39 4.02 28.53
N SER A 295 10.62 3.51 28.76
CA SER A 295 11.37 3.77 29.99
C SER A 295 11.74 5.27 30.10
N ALA A 296 12.23 5.86 29.03
CA ALA A 296 12.58 7.27 29.00
C ALA A 296 11.37 8.19 29.27
N GLU A 297 10.19 7.85 28.73
CA GLU A 297 8.97 8.62 28.97
C GLU A 297 8.48 8.52 30.41
N LYS A 298 8.54 7.32 31.04
CA LYS A 298 8.15 7.12 32.43
C LYS A 298 9.01 7.89 33.42
N VAL A 299 10.33 8.00 33.17
CA VAL A 299 11.26 8.77 34.01
C VAL A 299 10.98 10.28 33.95
N ARG A 300 10.43 10.76 32.83
CA ARG A 300 10.09 12.19 32.63
C ARG A 300 8.75 12.61 33.24
N GLN A 301 7.95 11.67 33.73
CA GLN A 301 6.73 12.01 34.47
C GLN A 301 7.12 12.50 35.86
N PRO A 302 6.59 13.65 36.32
CA PRO A 302 6.90 14.22 37.62
C PRO A 302 6.40 13.34 38.79
#